data_b4b588a1bd2d8ef3dc7e3638cb134c87
#
_entry.id   b4b588a1bd2d8ef3dc7e3638cb134c87
#
_cell.length_a   1.000
_cell.length_b   1.000
_cell.length_c   1.000
_cell.angle_alpha   90.00
_cell.angle_beta   90.00
_cell.angle_gamma   90.00
#
_symmetry.space_group_name_H-M   'P 1'
#
loop_
_entity.id
_entity.type
_entity.pdbx_description
1 polymer ?
#
loop_
_entity_poly.entity_id
_entity_poly.type
_entity_poly.pdbx_seq_one_letter_code
_entity_poly.pdbx_strand_id
1 'polypeptide(L)'
;MSSRKFGLNLVVVLAIAALFTGFWALINRPVSAPAWPEQISGFSYSPFRLGESPQKGQYPTDDEMRQDLEQLSKLTDSIRIYTVEGTQADIPRLAEEFGLRVTLGIWISPDLERNEREIATAIQLANTSRSVVRVVVGNEALFREEVTPENLIKYLDRVRAAVKVPVTTSEQWHIWKENPEIAKHVDLIAAHILPYWEFVPMKDSVEFVLDRARELKHQFPRKPLLLSEVGWPSNGRMRGGADASQADQAIYLRTLVNTLNRRGYNYFVIEAYDQPWKASDEGSVGAYWGVYNAERQQKFNFDGPVVAIPQWRALAVASVVLAMIALMVLFIDGSALRQRGRTFLTFITFLCGSVLVWIAYDYSQQYSTWFSLTVGVLLALGALGVFIVLLTEAHELAEAVWIHKRRREFLPVQADSAYRPKVSVHVPCYNEPPEMVKQTLDALAALDYPDYEVLVIDNNTKDPAVWEPLKAHCEKLGERFKFFHVAPLAGFKGGALNYLLPHTAKDAEVIAVIDSD
;
A
#
# COMPACT_ATOMS: atom_id res chain seq x y z
N MET A 1 -41.80 -0.03 12.87
CA MET A 1 -40.78 -0.21 13.98
C MET A 1 -41.23 0.62 15.16
N SER A 2 -41.24 0.08 16.42
CA SER A 2 -41.61 0.91 17.58
C SER A 2 -40.52 1.98 17.80
N SER A 3 -40.90 3.18 18.22
CA SER A 3 -39.99 4.33 18.47
C SER A 3 -38.81 3.96 19.38
N ARG A 4 -39.03 3.01 20.34
CA ARG A 4 -37.99 2.51 21.25
C ARG A 4 -36.91 1.68 20.55
N LYS A 5 -37.25 0.88 19.51
CA LYS A 5 -36.25 0.12 18.72
C LYS A 5 -35.46 1.03 17.77
N PHE A 6 -36.08 2.06 17.25
CA PHE A 6 -35.40 3.07 16.43
C PHE A 6 -34.38 3.85 17.27
N GLY A 7 -34.76 4.31 18.46
CA GLY A 7 -33.87 5.01 19.38
C GLY A 7 -32.65 4.17 19.78
N LEU A 8 -32.85 2.87 20.09
CA LEU A 8 -31.74 1.98 20.46
C LEU A 8 -30.75 1.75 19.30
N ASN A 9 -31.24 1.60 18.06
CA ASN A 9 -30.37 1.47 16.90
C ASN A 9 -29.55 2.75 16.66
N LEU A 10 -30.16 3.91 16.78
CA LEU A 10 -29.47 5.20 16.65
C LEU A 10 -28.36 5.34 17.69
N VAL A 11 -28.63 5.00 18.95
CA VAL A 11 -27.63 5.04 20.02
C VAL A 11 -26.42 4.14 19.70
N VAL A 12 -26.67 2.92 19.20
CA VAL A 12 -25.59 1.98 18.81
C VAL A 12 -24.76 2.54 17.66
N VAL A 13 -25.41 3.05 16.62
CA VAL A 13 -24.70 3.67 15.47
C VAL A 13 -23.84 4.83 15.93
N LEU A 14 -24.39 5.73 16.75
CA LEU A 14 -23.65 6.88 17.29
C LEU A 14 -22.49 6.44 18.19
N ALA A 15 -22.66 5.42 19.02
CA ALA A 15 -21.59 4.88 19.88
C ALA A 15 -20.44 4.30 19.04
N ILE A 16 -20.76 3.55 17.98
CA ILE A 16 -19.75 2.99 17.07
C ILE A 16 -19.08 4.09 16.26
N ALA A 17 -19.83 5.06 15.75
CA ALA A 17 -19.25 6.23 15.07
C ALA A 17 -18.28 7.00 15.99
N ALA A 18 -18.67 7.21 17.26
CA ALA A 18 -17.79 7.83 18.25
C ALA A 18 -16.54 6.99 18.54
N LEU A 19 -16.66 5.66 18.59
CA LEU A 19 -15.54 4.74 18.78
C LEU A 19 -14.52 4.89 17.61
N PHE A 20 -14.97 4.84 16.36
CA PHE A 20 -14.08 4.97 15.20
C PHE A 20 -13.50 6.38 15.06
N THR A 21 -14.28 7.42 15.34
CA THR A 21 -13.77 8.80 15.41
C THR A 21 -12.73 8.94 16.52
N GLY A 22 -12.97 8.33 17.68
CA GLY A 22 -12.03 8.26 18.80
C GLY A 22 -10.74 7.52 18.43
N PHE A 23 -10.83 6.45 17.63
CA PHE A 23 -9.66 5.75 17.11
C PHE A 23 -8.84 6.64 16.16
N TRP A 24 -9.49 7.36 15.23
CA TRP A 24 -8.83 8.35 14.38
C TRP A 24 -8.11 9.44 15.23
N ALA A 25 -8.75 9.93 16.27
CA ALA A 25 -8.16 10.91 17.18
C ALA A 25 -6.97 10.33 17.97
N LEU A 26 -7.04 9.06 18.36
CA LEU A 26 -6.01 8.36 19.13
C LEU A 26 -4.70 8.18 18.34
N ILE A 27 -4.81 7.71 17.08
CA ILE A 27 -3.63 7.52 16.22
C ILE A 27 -3.04 8.85 15.73
N ASN A 28 -3.82 9.93 15.78
CA ASN A 28 -3.40 11.27 15.36
C ASN A 28 -3.18 12.21 16.57
N ARG A 29 -2.77 11.66 17.71
CA ARG A 29 -2.42 12.49 18.88
C ARG A 29 -1.26 13.41 18.55
N PRO A 30 -1.38 14.71 18.84
CA PRO A 30 -0.28 15.66 18.64
C PRO A 30 0.95 15.27 19.46
N VAL A 31 2.11 15.25 18.79
CA VAL A 31 3.42 15.00 19.41
C VAL A 31 4.20 16.31 19.46
N SER A 32 4.77 16.64 20.60
CA SER A 32 5.61 17.83 20.75
C SER A 32 6.95 17.62 20.07
N ALA A 33 7.37 18.59 19.26
CA ALA A 33 8.69 18.65 18.64
C ALA A 33 9.23 20.07 18.69
N PRO A 34 10.56 20.30 18.72
CA PRO A 34 11.13 21.65 18.69
C PRO A 34 10.64 22.43 17.45
N ALA A 35 10.56 23.74 17.51
CA ALA A 35 10.34 24.54 16.31
C ALA A 35 11.53 24.40 15.34
N TRP A 36 11.28 24.53 14.04
CA TRP A 36 12.35 24.64 13.04
C TRP A 36 13.17 25.89 13.35
N PRO A 37 14.50 25.84 13.33
CA PRO A 37 15.31 27.03 13.61
C PRO A 37 15.19 28.04 12.47
N GLU A 38 15.41 29.32 12.75
CA GLU A 38 15.37 30.38 11.75
C GLU A 38 16.31 30.12 10.58
N GLN A 39 17.51 29.58 10.88
CA GLN A 39 18.51 29.20 9.89
C GLN A 39 19.07 27.81 10.17
N ILE A 40 19.29 27.03 9.12
CA ILE A 40 19.99 25.76 9.16
C ILE A 40 21.32 25.85 8.40
N SER A 41 22.21 24.87 8.59
CA SER A 41 23.54 24.86 7.97
C SER A 41 23.48 24.74 6.43
N GLY A 42 22.52 23.98 5.87
CA GLY A 42 22.33 23.90 4.43
C GLY A 42 21.34 22.83 4.00
N PHE A 43 20.95 22.92 2.73
CA PHE A 43 20.17 21.88 2.04
C PHE A 43 20.96 21.25 0.90
N SER A 44 20.83 19.93 0.73
CA SER A 44 21.09 19.32 -0.57
C SER A 44 19.98 19.73 -1.53
N TYR A 45 20.36 20.19 -2.72
CA TYR A 45 19.45 20.76 -3.70
C TYR A 45 19.58 20.07 -5.04
N SER A 46 18.50 19.48 -5.51
CA SER A 46 18.30 18.99 -6.86
C SER A 46 17.10 19.74 -7.44
N PRO A 47 17.26 20.42 -8.61
CA PRO A 47 16.27 21.40 -9.06
C PRO A 47 15.05 20.79 -9.77
N PHE A 48 15.06 19.49 -10.05
CA PHE A 48 14.04 18.83 -10.87
C PHE A 48 12.63 18.93 -10.27
N ARG A 49 11.67 19.21 -11.14
CA ARG A 49 10.25 19.31 -10.82
C ARG A 49 9.51 18.01 -11.17
N LEU A 50 8.21 17.95 -10.86
CA LEU A 50 7.39 16.80 -11.22
C LEU A 50 7.38 16.58 -12.74
N GLY A 51 7.77 15.38 -13.16
CA GLY A 51 7.89 15.00 -14.57
C GLY A 51 9.26 15.23 -15.18
N GLU A 52 10.13 16.02 -14.56
CA GLU A 52 11.52 16.22 -14.99
C GLU A 52 12.44 15.12 -14.45
N SER A 53 13.51 14.86 -15.18
CA SER A 53 14.50 13.85 -14.80
C SER A 53 15.81 14.07 -15.56
N PRO A 54 16.96 13.99 -14.86
CA PRO A 54 18.27 14.03 -15.52
C PRO A 54 18.46 12.86 -16.50
N GLN A 55 17.90 11.69 -16.18
CA GLN A 55 17.95 10.49 -17.02
C GLN A 55 17.24 10.67 -18.37
N LYS A 56 16.22 11.53 -18.41
CA LYS A 56 15.48 11.87 -19.64
C LYS A 56 15.99 13.12 -20.32
N GLY A 57 17.01 13.78 -19.76
CA GLY A 57 17.49 15.07 -20.27
C GLY A 57 16.47 16.20 -20.13
N GLN A 58 15.54 16.09 -19.20
CA GLN A 58 14.52 17.10 -18.93
C GLN A 58 14.95 17.90 -17.70
N TYR A 59 15.42 19.11 -17.95
CA TYR A 59 15.98 19.98 -16.93
C TYR A 59 15.08 21.20 -16.68
N PRO A 60 15.05 21.72 -15.44
CA PRO A 60 14.34 22.95 -15.11
C PRO A 60 14.98 24.17 -15.78
N THR A 61 14.18 25.22 -15.91
CA THR A 61 14.61 26.52 -16.42
C THR A 61 15.33 27.33 -15.34
N ASP A 62 16.10 28.37 -15.77
CA ASP A 62 16.71 29.34 -14.85
C ASP A 62 15.68 30.00 -13.92
N ASP A 63 14.50 30.34 -14.43
CA ASP A 63 13.47 31.00 -13.63
C ASP A 63 12.88 30.06 -12.56
N GLU A 64 12.73 28.79 -12.87
CA GLU A 64 12.31 27.78 -11.90
C GLU A 64 13.38 27.59 -10.82
N MET A 65 14.64 27.54 -11.20
CA MET A 65 15.75 27.45 -10.25
C MET A 65 15.85 28.72 -9.39
N ARG A 66 15.61 29.93 -9.93
CA ARG A 66 15.54 31.17 -9.13
C ARG A 66 14.45 31.13 -8.07
N GLN A 67 13.25 30.64 -8.41
CA GLN A 67 12.16 30.49 -7.45
C GLN A 67 12.55 29.55 -6.30
N ASP A 68 13.21 28.43 -6.62
CA ASP A 68 13.69 27.48 -5.62
C ASP A 68 14.75 28.13 -4.71
N LEU A 69 15.74 28.81 -5.29
CA LEU A 69 16.84 29.46 -4.56
C LEU A 69 16.34 30.63 -3.70
N GLU A 70 15.38 31.41 -4.17
CA GLU A 70 14.71 32.45 -3.37
C GLU A 70 13.99 31.84 -2.16
N GLN A 71 13.31 30.71 -2.32
CA GLN A 71 12.65 30.02 -1.21
C GLN A 71 13.66 29.52 -0.18
N LEU A 72 14.76 28.89 -0.64
CA LEU A 72 15.77 28.33 0.24
C LEU A 72 16.58 29.39 0.98
N SER A 73 16.84 30.55 0.36
CA SER A 73 17.60 31.65 0.99
C SER A 73 16.94 32.21 2.25
N LYS A 74 15.62 31.95 2.46
CA LYS A 74 14.90 32.31 3.67
C LYS A 74 15.19 31.38 4.86
N LEU A 75 15.78 30.20 4.59
CA LEU A 75 16.00 29.14 5.59
C LEU A 75 17.47 28.79 5.81
N THR A 76 18.34 29.14 4.85
CA THR A 76 19.78 28.83 4.87
C THR A 76 20.56 29.83 4.02
N ASP A 77 21.85 29.92 4.28
CA ASP A 77 22.81 30.62 3.43
C ASP A 77 23.66 29.66 2.56
N SER A 78 23.36 28.37 2.56
CA SER A 78 24.20 27.37 1.88
C SER A 78 23.39 26.22 1.28
N ILE A 79 23.76 25.85 0.04
CA ILE A 79 23.21 24.69 -0.65
C ILE A 79 24.36 23.78 -1.12
N ARG A 80 24.02 22.51 -1.32
CA ARG A 80 24.90 21.52 -1.94
C ARG A 80 24.22 20.97 -3.19
N ILE A 81 24.94 20.93 -4.31
CA ILE A 81 24.50 20.26 -5.54
C ILE A 81 25.40 19.05 -5.83
N TYR A 82 24.89 18.11 -6.63
CA TYR A 82 25.51 16.81 -6.85
C TYR A 82 26.35 16.72 -8.12
N THR A 83 26.05 17.55 -9.12
CA THR A 83 26.63 17.51 -10.45
C THR A 83 26.57 18.91 -11.08
N VAL A 84 27.40 19.14 -12.09
CA VAL A 84 27.37 20.33 -12.92
C VAL A 84 26.91 20.03 -14.35
N GLU A 85 26.18 18.91 -14.51
CA GLU A 85 25.67 18.53 -15.82
C GLU A 85 24.38 19.29 -16.16
N GLY A 86 24.20 19.60 -17.45
CA GLY A 86 23.03 20.31 -17.93
C GLY A 86 22.89 21.70 -17.31
N THR A 87 21.65 22.11 -17.02
CA THR A 87 21.38 23.46 -16.44
C THR A 87 21.83 23.57 -14.97
N GLN A 88 22.26 22.50 -14.31
CA GLN A 88 22.78 22.57 -12.96
C GLN A 88 24.11 23.34 -12.86
N ALA A 89 24.85 23.47 -13.99
CA ALA A 89 26.03 24.33 -14.07
C ALA A 89 25.72 25.84 -13.89
N ASP A 90 24.47 26.25 -14.08
CA ASP A 90 24.04 27.64 -13.87
C ASP A 90 23.70 27.96 -12.41
N ILE A 91 23.49 26.93 -11.56
CA ILE A 91 23.10 27.11 -10.15
C ILE A 91 24.09 28.02 -9.38
N PRO A 92 25.42 27.90 -9.51
CA PRO A 92 26.33 28.79 -8.81
C PRO A 92 26.12 30.26 -9.16
N ARG A 93 25.89 30.58 -10.42
CA ARG A 93 25.61 31.96 -10.89
C ARG A 93 24.27 32.46 -10.33
N LEU A 94 23.21 31.63 -10.38
CA LEU A 94 21.88 31.99 -9.87
C LEU A 94 21.89 32.13 -8.35
N ALA A 95 22.65 31.31 -7.63
CA ALA A 95 22.80 31.37 -6.19
C ALA A 95 23.40 32.69 -5.67
N GLU A 96 24.27 33.33 -6.48
CA GLU A 96 24.82 34.65 -6.16
C GLU A 96 23.75 35.74 -6.06
N GLU A 97 22.66 35.62 -6.85
CA GLU A 97 21.55 36.58 -6.83
C GLU A 97 20.84 36.62 -5.45
N PHE A 98 20.91 35.50 -4.71
CA PHE A 98 20.25 35.33 -3.39
C PHE A 98 21.23 35.23 -2.22
N GLY A 99 22.54 35.46 -2.46
CA GLY A 99 23.56 35.38 -1.41
C GLY A 99 23.83 33.97 -0.89
N LEU A 100 23.43 32.92 -1.64
CA LEU A 100 23.64 31.53 -1.25
C LEU A 100 25.04 31.05 -1.60
N ARG A 101 25.67 30.33 -0.66
CA ARG A 101 26.95 29.63 -0.85
C ARG A 101 26.69 28.23 -1.41
N VAL A 102 27.49 27.82 -2.39
CA VAL A 102 27.33 26.53 -3.08
C VAL A 102 28.48 25.58 -2.72
N THR A 103 28.14 24.41 -2.21
CA THR A 103 29.02 23.24 -2.21
C THR A 103 28.78 22.51 -3.52
N LEU A 104 29.76 22.60 -4.41
CA LEU A 104 29.66 22.13 -5.80
C LEU A 104 30.01 20.64 -5.89
N GLY A 105 29.11 19.81 -6.41
CA GLY A 105 29.35 18.39 -6.64
C GLY A 105 29.91 18.11 -8.04
N ILE A 106 30.77 17.12 -8.13
CA ILE A 106 31.23 16.47 -9.36
C ILE A 106 30.75 15.02 -9.29
N TRP A 107 29.90 14.62 -10.20
CA TRP A 107 29.43 13.25 -10.27
C TRP A 107 30.49 12.35 -10.91
N ILE A 108 31.07 11.45 -10.14
CA ILE A 108 32.02 10.45 -10.64
C ILE A 108 31.26 9.13 -10.86
N SER A 109 31.46 8.55 -12.05
CA SER A 109 30.81 7.33 -12.51
C SER A 109 31.79 6.45 -13.31
N PRO A 110 31.40 5.26 -13.79
CA PRO A 110 32.22 4.46 -14.71
C PRO A 110 32.46 5.12 -16.08
N ASP A 111 31.67 6.13 -16.45
CA ASP A 111 31.86 6.89 -17.71
C ASP A 111 32.99 7.92 -17.55
N LEU A 112 34.17 7.57 -18.05
CA LEU A 112 35.37 8.40 -17.92
C LEU A 112 35.24 9.72 -18.69
N GLU A 113 34.58 9.75 -19.85
CA GLU A 113 34.40 10.98 -20.64
C GLU A 113 33.47 11.97 -19.91
N ARG A 114 32.43 11.43 -19.27
CA ARG A 114 31.55 12.21 -18.41
C ARG A 114 32.31 12.80 -17.23
N ASN A 115 33.13 11.99 -16.55
CA ASN A 115 33.95 12.44 -15.42
C ASN A 115 34.87 13.59 -15.83
N GLU A 116 35.51 13.52 -17.00
CA GLU A 116 36.36 14.57 -17.51
C GLU A 116 35.60 15.88 -17.78
N ARG A 117 34.41 15.81 -18.37
CA ARG A 117 33.56 16.99 -18.59
C ARG A 117 33.10 17.60 -17.25
N GLU A 118 32.64 16.79 -16.31
CA GLU A 118 32.21 17.24 -14.98
C GLU A 118 33.36 17.92 -14.22
N ILE A 119 34.56 17.32 -14.22
CA ILE A 119 35.73 17.88 -13.56
C ILE A 119 36.15 19.20 -14.18
N ALA A 120 36.21 19.29 -15.52
CA ALA A 120 36.60 20.51 -16.20
C ALA A 120 35.63 21.66 -15.91
N THR A 121 34.34 21.40 -16.00
CA THR A 121 33.28 22.39 -15.73
C THR A 121 33.33 22.83 -14.26
N ALA A 122 33.46 21.90 -13.33
CA ALA A 122 33.48 22.22 -11.90
C ALA A 122 34.74 23.06 -11.52
N ILE A 123 35.91 22.75 -12.07
CA ILE A 123 37.12 23.54 -11.87
C ILE A 123 36.91 24.97 -12.39
N GLN A 124 36.31 25.13 -13.58
CA GLN A 124 35.99 26.44 -14.14
C GLN A 124 35.06 27.21 -13.19
N LEU A 125 33.95 26.61 -12.78
CA LEU A 125 32.96 27.25 -11.89
C LEU A 125 33.57 27.60 -10.53
N ALA A 126 34.35 26.72 -9.94
CA ALA A 126 35.00 26.96 -8.64
C ALA A 126 36.04 28.13 -8.69
N ASN A 127 36.60 28.43 -9.85
CA ASN A 127 37.55 29.53 -10.02
C ASN A 127 36.88 30.83 -10.47
N THR A 128 35.66 30.80 -10.99
CA THR A 128 34.99 31.97 -11.55
C THR A 128 33.79 32.46 -10.73
N SER A 129 33.06 31.57 -10.09
CA SER A 129 31.88 31.91 -9.26
C SER A 129 32.26 32.19 -7.82
N ARG A 130 31.74 33.30 -7.28
CA ARG A 130 31.96 33.70 -5.89
C ARG A 130 31.12 32.89 -4.90
N SER A 131 30.02 32.30 -5.36
CA SER A 131 29.14 31.47 -4.52
C SER A 131 29.77 30.14 -4.18
N VAL A 132 30.64 29.59 -5.01
CA VAL A 132 31.28 28.29 -4.78
C VAL A 132 32.30 28.39 -3.65
N VAL A 133 31.99 27.69 -2.52
CA VAL A 133 32.83 27.71 -1.33
C VAL A 133 33.51 26.38 -1.04
N ARG A 134 33.17 25.33 -1.78
CA ARG A 134 33.71 23.96 -1.62
C ARG A 134 33.41 23.14 -2.86
N VAL A 135 34.27 22.15 -3.15
CA VAL A 135 34.06 21.15 -4.20
C VAL A 135 34.02 19.74 -3.58
N VAL A 136 33.06 18.94 -4.01
CA VAL A 136 32.90 17.53 -3.64
C VAL A 136 33.12 16.68 -4.90
N VAL A 137 34.17 15.88 -4.91
CA VAL A 137 34.56 14.99 -6.01
C VAL A 137 34.05 13.59 -5.73
N GLY A 138 32.99 13.20 -6.38
CA GLY A 138 32.29 11.92 -6.13
C GLY A 138 31.27 12.01 -4.98
N ASN A 139 30.10 11.45 -5.22
CA ASN A 139 29.05 11.23 -4.25
C ASN A 139 28.78 9.74 -4.14
N GLU A 140 29.15 9.13 -3.01
CA GLU A 140 29.06 7.69 -2.79
C GLU A 140 29.70 6.84 -3.91
N ALA A 141 30.73 7.37 -4.56
CA ALA A 141 31.35 6.71 -5.69
C ALA A 141 32.08 5.42 -5.31
N LEU A 142 32.63 5.36 -4.09
CA LEU A 142 33.19 4.13 -3.52
C LEU A 142 32.11 3.20 -3.00
N PHE A 143 31.11 3.73 -2.31
CA PHE A 143 29.97 2.93 -1.81
C PHE A 143 29.23 2.22 -2.94
N ARG A 144 29.07 2.87 -4.10
CA ARG A 144 28.47 2.28 -5.30
C ARG A 144 29.43 1.45 -6.15
N GLU A 145 30.70 1.30 -5.71
CA GLU A 145 31.74 0.55 -6.44
C GLU A 145 31.98 1.09 -7.87
N GLU A 146 31.70 2.36 -8.12
CA GLU A 146 31.87 3.00 -9.44
C GLU A 146 33.30 3.43 -9.73
N VAL A 147 34.10 3.57 -8.69
CA VAL A 147 35.53 3.94 -8.77
C VAL A 147 36.34 3.26 -7.67
N THR A 148 37.60 2.94 -7.95
CA THR A 148 38.50 2.44 -6.89
C THR A 148 39.06 3.60 -6.06
N PRO A 149 39.49 3.35 -4.78
CA PRO A 149 40.11 4.39 -3.96
C PRO A 149 41.29 5.09 -4.64
N GLU A 150 42.14 4.36 -5.36
CA GLU A 150 43.32 4.91 -6.05
C GLU A 150 42.91 5.87 -7.19
N ASN A 151 41.84 5.55 -7.90
CA ASN A 151 41.36 6.41 -8.98
C ASN A 151 40.62 7.63 -8.43
N LEU A 152 39.82 7.48 -7.36
CA LEU A 152 39.20 8.61 -6.69
C LEU A 152 40.26 9.59 -6.15
N ILE A 153 41.35 9.08 -5.55
CA ILE A 153 42.49 9.90 -5.09
C ILE A 153 43.09 10.70 -6.23
N LYS A 154 43.29 10.12 -7.43
CA LYS A 154 43.79 10.86 -8.59
C LYS A 154 42.87 12.03 -8.98
N TYR A 155 41.54 11.82 -8.96
CA TYR A 155 40.59 12.91 -9.25
C TYR A 155 40.62 13.96 -8.14
N LEU A 156 40.68 13.58 -6.88
CA LEU A 156 40.78 14.49 -5.73
C LEU A 156 42.02 15.36 -5.83
N ASP A 157 43.21 14.76 -6.02
CA ASP A 157 44.48 15.49 -6.12
C ASP A 157 44.50 16.44 -7.29
N ARG A 158 43.94 16.04 -8.45
CA ARG A 158 43.82 16.87 -9.65
C ARG A 158 42.94 18.10 -9.41
N VAL A 159 41.77 17.92 -8.86
CA VAL A 159 40.83 19.03 -8.58
C VAL A 159 41.44 19.94 -7.51
N ARG A 160 41.99 19.36 -6.44
CA ARG A 160 42.62 20.10 -5.35
C ARG A 160 43.79 20.97 -5.80
N ALA A 161 44.57 20.52 -6.78
CA ALA A 161 45.65 21.31 -7.38
C ALA A 161 45.12 22.46 -8.26
N ALA A 162 43.90 22.39 -8.78
CA ALA A 162 43.34 23.31 -9.77
C ALA A 162 42.40 24.38 -9.17
N VAL A 163 41.93 24.22 -7.91
CA VAL A 163 40.99 25.16 -7.29
C VAL A 163 41.54 25.76 -5.98
N LYS A 164 40.98 26.89 -5.54
CA LYS A 164 41.39 27.56 -4.30
C LYS A 164 40.50 27.25 -3.10
N VAL A 165 39.33 26.66 -3.35
CA VAL A 165 38.37 26.29 -2.31
C VAL A 165 38.64 24.87 -1.77
N PRO A 166 38.22 24.56 -0.56
CA PRO A 166 38.39 23.22 0.00
C PRO A 166 37.78 22.12 -0.88
N VAL A 167 38.44 20.99 -0.98
CA VAL A 167 38.05 19.83 -1.77
C VAL A 167 37.85 18.61 -0.87
N THR A 168 36.81 17.84 -1.13
CA THR A 168 36.51 16.57 -0.45
C THR A 168 35.82 15.59 -1.40
N THR A 169 35.53 14.38 -0.93
CA THR A 169 34.53 13.46 -1.46
C THR A 169 33.43 13.27 -0.43
N SER A 170 32.23 12.89 -0.86
CA SER A 170 31.13 12.55 0.06
C SER A 170 30.82 11.06 0.00
N GLU A 171 30.98 10.37 1.12
CA GLU A 171 30.78 8.94 1.24
C GLU A 171 29.94 8.60 2.50
N GLN A 172 29.37 7.41 2.55
CA GLN A 172 28.79 6.88 3.77
C GLN A 172 29.81 6.83 4.90
N TRP A 173 29.37 7.05 6.13
CA TRP A 173 30.24 7.16 7.31
C TRP A 173 31.18 5.94 7.50
N HIS A 174 30.72 4.73 7.18
CA HIS A 174 31.53 3.51 7.29
C HIS A 174 32.58 3.39 6.19
N ILE A 175 32.31 3.89 4.98
CA ILE A 175 33.31 3.93 3.87
C ILE A 175 34.53 4.77 4.24
N TRP A 176 34.33 5.88 4.95
CA TRP A 176 35.46 6.65 5.49
C TRP A 176 36.32 5.85 6.49
N LYS A 177 35.70 4.96 7.27
CA LYS A 177 36.43 4.10 8.22
C LYS A 177 37.19 2.99 7.50
N GLU A 178 36.65 2.46 6.43
CA GLU A 178 37.26 1.39 5.62
C GLU A 178 38.38 1.91 4.73
N ASN A 179 38.34 3.20 4.32
CA ASN A 179 39.31 3.81 3.42
C ASN A 179 40.00 5.05 4.06
N PRO A 180 40.67 4.92 5.19
CA PRO A 180 41.23 6.07 5.94
C PRO A 180 42.33 6.83 5.19
N GLU A 181 42.96 6.23 4.19
CA GLU A 181 43.97 6.86 3.35
C GLU A 181 43.46 8.04 2.56
N ILE A 182 42.19 8.02 2.14
CA ILE A 182 41.55 9.11 1.38
C ILE A 182 41.58 10.43 2.17
N ALA A 183 41.52 10.35 3.50
CA ALA A 183 41.58 11.52 4.36
C ALA A 183 42.85 12.38 4.17
N LYS A 184 43.94 11.82 3.61
CA LYS A 184 45.16 12.58 3.28
C LYS A 184 45.00 13.45 2.05
N HIS A 185 44.05 13.11 1.15
CA HIS A 185 43.82 13.72 -0.15
C HIS A 185 42.65 14.69 -0.16
N VAL A 186 42.01 14.95 0.98
CA VAL A 186 40.88 15.88 1.14
C VAL A 186 41.19 16.94 2.21
N ASP A 187 40.47 18.05 2.15
CA ASP A 187 40.62 19.14 3.15
C ASP A 187 39.69 18.96 4.37
N LEU A 188 38.60 18.22 4.21
CA LEU A 188 37.62 17.89 5.25
C LEU A 188 37.02 16.51 5.01
N ILE A 189 36.44 15.91 6.03
CA ILE A 189 35.64 14.69 5.93
C ILE A 189 34.21 15.09 5.67
N ALA A 190 33.61 14.63 4.56
CA ALA A 190 32.19 14.82 4.25
C ALA A 190 31.47 13.47 4.26
N ALA A 191 30.63 13.25 5.28
CA ALA A 191 30.01 11.96 5.53
C ALA A 191 28.49 12.01 5.46
N HIS A 192 27.90 10.99 4.84
CA HIS A 192 26.47 10.72 4.88
C HIS A 192 26.15 9.87 6.11
N ILE A 193 25.17 10.27 6.89
CA ILE A 193 24.67 9.52 8.04
C ILE A 193 23.15 9.51 7.97
N LEU A 194 22.60 8.41 7.46
CA LEU A 194 21.20 8.25 7.12
C LEU A 194 20.57 7.08 7.87
N PRO A 195 20.09 7.29 9.11
CA PRO A 195 19.62 6.22 10.00
C PRO A 195 18.52 5.35 9.40
N TYR A 196 17.69 5.92 8.52
CA TYR A 196 16.64 5.17 7.82
C TYR A 196 17.20 3.97 7.04
N TRP A 197 18.31 4.17 6.31
CA TRP A 197 18.97 3.10 5.55
C TRP A 197 19.63 2.07 6.43
N GLU A 198 19.98 2.45 7.68
CA GLU A 198 20.57 1.60 8.70
C GLU A 198 19.52 0.89 9.59
N PHE A 199 18.24 0.94 9.22
CA PHE A 199 17.13 0.31 9.95
C PHE A 199 16.92 0.84 11.38
N VAL A 200 17.43 2.03 11.70
CA VAL A 200 17.37 2.62 13.03
C VAL A 200 16.00 3.27 13.24
N PRO A 201 15.26 2.92 14.31
CA PRO A 201 13.99 3.57 14.62
C PRO A 201 14.14 5.08 14.80
N MET A 202 13.12 5.87 14.37
CA MET A 202 13.16 7.34 14.41
C MET A 202 13.57 7.88 15.79
N LYS A 203 13.06 7.30 16.88
CA LYS A 203 13.35 7.72 18.25
C LYS A 203 14.84 7.67 18.63
N ASP A 204 15.61 6.77 18.02
CA ASP A 204 17.03 6.53 18.30
C ASP A 204 17.94 7.20 17.24
N SER A 205 17.35 7.73 16.17
CA SER A 205 18.07 8.18 14.98
C SER A 205 18.93 9.43 15.19
N VAL A 206 18.48 10.36 16.02
CA VAL A 206 19.28 11.57 16.32
C VAL A 206 20.56 11.20 17.07
N GLU A 207 20.49 10.30 18.07
CA GLU A 207 21.68 9.85 18.81
C GLU A 207 22.58 9.02 17.91
N PHE A 208 22.02 8.18 17.04
CA PHE A 208 22.79 7.45 16.02
C PHE A 208 23.66 8.39 15.17
N VAL A 209 23.07 9.49 14.64
CA VAL A 209 23.83 10.49 13.85
C VAL A 209 24.97 11.08 14.69
N LEU A 210 24.69 11.43 15.94
CA LEU A 210 25.70 12.03 16.82
C LEU A 210 26.83 11.04 17.17
N ASP A 211 26.51 9.76 17.35
CA ASP A 211 27.49 8.71 17.62
C ASP A 211 28.44 8.51 16.44
N ARG A 212 27.87 8.34 15.24
CA ARG A 212 28.69 8.22 14.02
C ARG A 212 29.55 9.46 13.78
N ALA A 213 29.00 10.65 13.99
CA ALA A 213 29.75 11.91 13.88
C ALA A 213 30.90 11.98 14.92
N ARG A 214 30.70 11.50 16.16
CA ARG A 214 31.74 11.42 17.18
C ARG A 214 32.84 10.43 16.81
N GLU A 215 32.48 9.25 16.29
CA GLU A 215 33.44 8.25 15.79
C GLU A 215 34.34 8.84 14.68
N LEU A 216 33.77 9.50 13.69
CA LEU A 216 34.51 10.13 12.61
C LEU A 216 35.46 11.24 13.13
N LYS A 217 34.98 12.10 14.03
CA LYS A 217 35.87 13.10 14.66
C LYS A 217 37.01 12.50 15.46
N HIS A 218 36.79 11.38 16.11
CA HIS A 218 37.83 10.66 16.83
C HIS A 218 38.85 10.03 15.87
N GLN A 219 38.40 9.45 14.77
CA GLN A 219 39.26 8.83 13.76
C GLN A 219 40.06 9.87 12.96
N PHE A 220 39.48 11.03 12.68
CA PHE A 220 40.07 12.10 11.86
C PHE A 220 40.15 13.44 12.63
N PRO A 221 40.89 13.51 13.77
CA PRO A 221 40.82 14.65 14.69
C PRO A 221 41.36 15.96 14.12
N ARG A 222 42.15 15.89 13.05
CA ARG A 222 42.73 17.07 12.37
C ARG A 222 41.92 17.55 11.17
N LYS A 223 40.86 16.86 10.77
CA LYS A 223 40.02 17.23 9.64
C LYS A 223 38.70 17.81 10.14
N PRO A 224 38.24 18.95 9.60
CA PRO A 224 36.87 19.38 9.81
C PRO A 224 35.88 18.30 9.35
N LEU A 225 34.76 18.15 10.05
CA LEU A 225 33.70 17.22 9.70
C LEU A 225 32.49 17.99 9.15
N LEU A 226 32.03 17.59 7.99
CA LEU A 226 30.77 17.98 7.37
C LEU A 226 29.83 16.77 7.32
N LEU A 227 28.66 16.86 7.88
CA LEU A 227 27.60 15.88 7.64
C LEU A 227 26.94 16.22 6.32
N SER A 228 27.47 15.65 5.22
CA SER A 228 27.09 16.04 3.86
C SER A 228 25.70 15.57 3.46
N GLU A 229 25.13 14.60 4.17
CA GLU A 229 23.71 14.26 4.11
C GLU A 229 23.22 13.78 5.47
N VAL A 230 22.15 14.41 5.95
CA VAL A 230 21.31 13.97 7.05
C VAL A 230 19.85 14.17 6.66
N GLY A 231 19.00 13.17 6.89
CA GLY A 231 17.63 13.25 6.44
C GLY A 231 16.75 12.08 6.91
N TRP A 232 15.47 12.19 6.63
CA TRP A 232 14.46 11.17 6.87
C TRP A 232 13.38 11.25 5.79
N PRO A 233 12.97 10.14 5.18
CA PRO A 233 11.95 10.15 4.15
C PRO A 233 10.53 10.30 4.76
N SER A 234 9.65 10.99 4.04
CA SER A 234 8.27 11.21 4.49
C SER A 234 7.25 10.18 4.00
N ASN A 235 7.64 9.33 3.07
CA ASN A 235 6.80 8.26 2.53
C ASN A 235 7.69 7.16 1.96
N GLY A 236 7.15 5.96 1.84
CA GLY A 236 7.85 4.81 1.33
C GLY A 236 7.72 3.60 2.24
N ARG A 237 8.55 2.59 2.00
CA ARG A 237 8.48 1.32 2.70
C ARG A 237 9.16 1.41 4.07
N MET A 238 8.49 0.92 5.12
CA MET A 238 9.14 0.73 6.42
C MET A 238 10.34 -0.22 6.29
N ARG A 239 11.47 0.12 6.93
CA ARG A 239 12.68 -0.68 6.99
C ARG A 239 13.04 -1.02 8.43
N GLY A 240 12.87 -2.28 8.83
CA GLY A 240 13.05 -2.67 10.22
C GLY A 240 12.16 -1.86 11.15
N GLY A 241 12.77 -1.08 12.07
CA GLY A 241 12.06 -0.14 12.93
C GLY A 241 11.96 1.29 12.43
N ALA A 242 12.49 1.58 11.22
CA ALA A 242 12.47 2.91 10.59
C ALA A 242 11.22 3.03 9.70
N ASP A 243 10.28 3.85 10.13
CA ASP A 243 9.07 4.17 9.37
C ASP A 243 9.26 5.44 8.54
N ALA A 244 8.89 5.36 7.25
CA ALA A 244 8.91 6.51 6.35
C ALA A 244 7.56 7.20 6.42
N SER A 245 7.43 8.17 7.29
CA SER A 245 6.20 8.95 7.47
C SER A 245 6.48 10.45 7.56
N GLN A 246 5.50 11.25 7.16
CA GLN A 246 5.60 12.71 7.22
C GLN A 246 5.76 13.19 8.66
N ALA A 247 5.15 12.51 9.63
CA ALA A 247 5.28 12.84 11.03
C ALA A 247 6.69 12.52 11.56
N ASP A 248 7.23 11.35 11.22
CA ASP A 248 8.58 10.97 11.65
C ASP A 248 9.63 11.86 10.99
N GLN A 249 9.46 12.21 9.71
CA GLN A 249 10.31 13.20 9.04
C GLN A 249 10.30 14.53 9.81
N ALA A 250 9.13 15.05 10.13
CA ALA A 250 8.98 16.32 10.85
C ALA A 250 9.64 16.30 12.23
N ILE A 251 9.37 15.26 13.03
CA ILE A 251 9.91 15.11 14.38
C ILE A 251 11.43 14.96 14.33
N TYR A 252 11.91 14.06 13.47
CA TYR A 252 13.34 13.78 13.31
C TYR A 252 14.09 15.02 12.85
N LEU A 253 13.70 15.63 11.74
CA LEU A 253 14.43 16.78 11.19
C LEU A 253 14.41 17.96 12.15
N ARG A 254 13.25 18.33 12.72
CA ARG A 254 13.15 19.42 13.68
C ARG A 254 14.02 19.18 14.91
N THR A 255 14.11 17.94 15.40
CA THR A 255 14.97 17.59 16.54
C THR A 255 16.45 17.58 16.16
N LEU A 256 16.79 17.01 15.01
CA LEU A 256 18.16 16.88 14.53
C LEU A 256 18.79 18.23 14.24
N VAL A 257 18.15 19.08 13.41
CA VAL A 257 18.72 20.39 13.01
C VAL A 257 18.95 21.30 14.22
N ASN A 258 18.02 21.33 15.18
CA ASN A 258 18.22 22.05 16.44
C ASN A 258 19.40 21.50 17.25
N THR A 259 19.56 20.19 17.27
CA THR A 259 20.65 19.54 18.01
C THR A 259 22.01 19.78 17.35
N LEU A 260 22.07 19.69 16.02
CA LEU A 260 23.30 19.94 15.26
C LEU A 260 23.72 21.40 15.32
N ASN A 261 22.76 22.35 15.20
CA ASN A 261 23.03 23.79 15.37
C ASN A 261 23.62 24.09 16.76
N ARG A 262 22.99 23.60 17.83
CA ARG A 262 23.50 23.79 19.20
C ARG A 262 24.89 23.22 19.44
N ARG A 263 25.25 22.15 18.72
CA ARG A 263 26.56 21.50 18.83
C ARG A 263 27.61 22.03 17.84
N GLY A 264 27.22 22.99 16.99
CA GLY A 264 28.12 23.62 16.02
C GLY A 264 28.60 22.66 14.89
N TYR A 265 27.75 21.74 14.47
CA TYR A 265 28.03 20.91 13.31
C TYR A 265 27.65 21.63 12.02
N ASN A 266 28.46 21.45 10.97
CA ASN A 266 28.07 21.77 9.61
C ASN A 266 27.38 20.56 8.98
N TYR A 267 26.25 20.79 8.34
CA TYR A 267 25.46 19.71 7.73
C TYR A 267 24.61 20.19 6.56
N PHE A 268 24.23 19.26 5.70
CA PHE A 268 23.22 19.46 4.67
C PHE A 268 22.05 18.50 4.92
N VAL A 269 20.84 19.05 4.95
CA VAL A 269 19.62 18.24 5.00
C VAL A 269 19.36 17.68 3.61
N ILE A 270 19.27 16.37 3.48
CA ILE A 270 18.77 15.72 2.27
C ILE A 270 17.26 15.54 2.43
N GLU A 271 16.42 16.20 1.59
CA GLU A 271 16.85 17.22 0.65
C GLU A 271 15.85 18.40 0.66
N ALA A 272 16.10 19.44 -0.08
CA ALA A 272 15.20 20.58 -0.13
C ALA A 272 13.82 20.20 -0.66
N TYR A 273 13.78 19.56 -1.81
CA TYR A 273 12.56 19.21 -2.56
C TYR A 273 12.49 17.72 -2.86
N ASP A 274 11.31 17.15 -2.80
CA ASP A 274 11.07 15.78 -3.25
C ASP A 274 11.49 15.59 -4.70
N GLN A 275 12.07 14.41 -4.99
CA GLN A 275 12.63 14.08 -6.30
C GLN A 275 11.99 12.80 -6.85
N PRO A 276 10.80 12.87 -7.46
CA PRO A 276 10.06 11.67 -7.91
C PRO A 276 10.83 10.77 -8.87
N TRP A 277 11.76 11.33 -9.64
CA TRP A 277 12.60 10.57 -10.58
C TRP A 277 13.53 9.57 -9.88
N LYS A 278 13.95 9.84 -8.63
CA LYS A 278 14.81 8.93 -7.86
C LYS A 278 14.12 7.62 -7.48
N ALA A 279 12.79 7.56 -7.59
CA ALA A 279 12.06 6.32 -7.29
C ALA A 279 12.47 5.12 -8.16
N SER A 280 13.02 5.37 -9.36
CA SER A 280 13.55 4.31 -10.23
C SER A 280 14.83 3.67 -9.69
N ASP A 281 15.67 4.43 -9.00
CA ASP A 281 17.00 4.03 -8.58
C ASP A 281 17.05 3.61 -7.10
N GLU A 282 16.34 4.35 -6.23
CA GLU A 282 16.34 4.16 -4.78
C GLU A 282 15.07 3.45 -4.26
N GLY A 283 14.15 3.05 -5.17
CA GLY A 283 12.81 2.57 -4.82
C GLY A 283 11.88 3.72 -4.42
N SER A 284 10.64 3.39 -4.04
CA SER A 284 9.61 4.41 -3.77
C SER A 284 10.06 5.51 -2.80
N VAL A 285 10.86 5.17 -1.82
CA VAL A 285 11.36 6.11 -0.80
C VAL A 285 12.24 7.21 -1.36
N GLY A 286 12.99 6.96 -2.43
CA GLY A 286 13.88 7.94 -3.07
C GLY A 286 13.18 9.22 -3.49
N ALA A 287 11.87 9.14 -3.76
CA ALA A 287 11.07 10.29 -4.15
C ALA A 287 10.75 11.27 -3.00
N TYR A 288 10.92 10.91 -1.72
CA TYR A 288 10.24 11.56 -0.59
C TYR A 288 11.17 12.14 0.50
N TRP A 289 12.41 12.47 0.16
CA TRP A 289 13.37 13.02 1.13
C TRP A 289 13.24 14.53 1.37
N GLY A 290 12.52 15.25 0.48
CA GLY A 290 12.37 16.70 0.56
C GLY A 290 11.68 17.19 1.82
N VAL A 291 12.07 18.39 2.28
CA VAL A 291 11.30 19.18 3.26
C VAL A 291 10.08 19.82 2.60
N TYR A 292 10.19 20.09 1.31
CA TYR A 292 9.10 20.50 0.43
C TYR A 292 8.77 19.38 -0.55
N ASN A 293 7.52 19.31 -0.98
CA ASN A 293 7.11 18.37 -2.02
C ASN A 293 7.61 18.79 -3.42
N ALA A 294 7.36 17.98 -4.46
CA ALA A 294 7.79 18.28 -5.82
C ALA A 294 7.13 19.55 -6.41
N GLU A 295 6.00 19.98 -5.87
CA GLU A 295 5.29 21.22 -6.18
C GLU A 295 5.77 22.42 -5.33
N ARG A 296 6.87 22.27 -4.58
CA ARG A 296 7.49 23.28 -3.69
C ARG A 296 6.62 23.69 -2.49
N GLN A 297 5.64 22.88 -2.14
CA GLN A 297 4.81 23.11 -0.96
C GLN A 297 5.45 22.46 0.28
N GLN A 298 5.39 23.14 1.40
CA GLN A 298 5.90 22.66 2.68
C GLN A 298 5.13 21.41 3.14
N LYS A 299 5.84 20.34 3.46
CA LYS A 299 5.23 19.04 3.81
C LYS A 299 4.75 18.96 5.25
N PHE A 300 5.37 19.69 6.16
CA PHE A 300 5.02 19.69 7.58
C PHE A 300 5.21 21.07 8.18
N ASN A 301 4.46 21.37 9.25
CA ASN A 301 4.59 22.64 9.95
C ASN A 301 5.96 22.76 10.62
N PHE A 302 6.59 23.93 10.48
CA PHE A 302 7.88 24.23 11.12
C PHE A 302 7.74 24.52 12.60
N ASP A 303 6.55 24.83 13.07
CA ASP A 303 6.26 25.11 14.49
C ASP A 303 5.03 24.32 14.96
N GLY A 304 4.81 24.31 16.29
CA GLY A 304 3.69 23.63 16.93
C GLY A 304 3.83 22.09 16.96
N PRO A 305 2.82 21.39 17.46
CA PRO A 305 2.83 19.95 17.56
C PRO A 305 2.70 19.28 16.19
N VAL A 306 3.34 18.13 16.04
CA VAL A 306 3.25 17.28 14.85
C VAL A 306 2.07 16.33 14.99
N VAL A 307 1.26 16.21 13.94
CA VAL A 307 0.12 15.31 13.85
C VAL A 307 0.37 14.34 12.68
N ALA A 308 0.18 13.04 12.89
CA ALA A 308 0.49 12.02 11.88
C ALA A 308 -0.26 12.26 10.56
N ILE A 309 -1.55 12.51 10.64
CA ILE A 309 -2.41 12.85 9.49
C ILE A 309 -3.12 14.17 9.82
N PRO A 310 -2.65 15.31 9.32
CA PRO A 310 -3.27 16.61 9.64
C PRO A 310 -4.77 16.67 9.30
N GLN A 311 -5.19 16.00 8.25
CA GLN A 311 -6.58 15.96 7.76
C GLN A 311 -7.45 14.88 8.41
N TRP A 312 -6.98 14.21 9.48
CA TRP A 312 -7.68 13.08 10.10
C TRP A 312 -9.16 13.33 10.43
N ARG A 313 -9.53 14.58 10.77
CA ARG A 313 -10.93 14.93 11.07
C ARG A 313 -11.84 14.78 9.85
N ALA A 314 -11.37 15.25 8.69
CA ALA A 314 -12.09 15.10 7.42
C ALA A 314 -12.20 13.62 7.02
N LEU A 315 -11.13 12.85 7.21
CA LEU A 315 -11.11 11.41 6.94
C LEU A 315 -12.04 10.63 7.87
N ALA A 316 -12.09 11.00 9.15
CA ALA A 316 -13.05 10.42 10.10
C ALA A 316 -14.51 10.70 9.68
N VAL A 317 -14.81 11.93 9.26
CA VAL A 317 -16.15 12.28 8.73
C VAL A 317 -16.45 11.49 7.47
N ALA A 318 -15.52 11.40 6.52
CA ALA A 318 -15.69 10.61 5.30
C ALA A 318 -15.95 9.12 5.62
N SER A 319 -15.23 8.55 6.61
CA SER A 319 -15.44 7.17 7.07
C SER A 319 -16.85 6.96 7.64
N VAL A 320 -17.34 7.92 8.44
CA VAL A 320 -18.69 7.88 8.98
C VAL A 320 -19.74 7.96 7.87
N VAL A 321 -19.58 8.89 6.92
CA VAL A 321 -20.51 9.06 5.79
C VAL A 321 -20.56 7.80 4.94
N LEU A 322 -19.40 7.24 4.57
CA LEU A 322 -19.32 6.01 3.78
C LEU A 322 -19.99 4.83 4.50
N ALA A 323 -19.72 4.67 5.80
CA ALA A 323 -20.34 3.63 6.61
C ALA A 323 -21.87 3.81 6.69
N MET A 324 -22.35 5.04 6.83
CA MET A 324 -23.79 5.33 6.87
C MET A 324 -24.50 4.98 5.55
N ILE A 325 -23.87 5.29 4.41
CA ILE A 325 -24.40 4.92 3.08
C ILE A 325 -24.50 3.39 2.97
N ALA A 326 -23.43 2.66 3.34
CA ALA A 326 -23.43 1.20 3.31
C ALA A 326 -24.49 0.60 4.27
N LEU A 327 -24.64 1.16 5.47
CA LEU A 327 -25.67 0.72 6.43
C LEU A 327 -27.10 0.96 5.91
N MET A 328 -27.36 2.06 5.19
CA MET A 328 -28.66 2.27 4.57
C MET A 328 -29.00 1.12 3.62
N VAL A 329 -28.05 0.68 2.79
CA VAL A 329 -28.23 -0.45 1.88
C VAL A 329 -28.45 -1.76 2.65
N LEU A 330 -27.57 -2.07 3.60
CA LEU A 330 -27.66 -3.31 4.40
C LEU A 330 -28.93 -3.43 5.23
N PHE A 331 -29.50 -2.31 5.70
CA PHE A 331 -30.69 -2.35 6.55
C PHE A 331 -32.01 -2.20 5.78
N ILE A 332 -32.00 -2.07 4.45
CA ILE A 332 -33.23 -2.13 3.65
C ILE A 332 -34.02 -3.41 3.98
N ASP A 333 -33.32 -4.54 4.14
CA ASP A 333 -33.91 -5.84 4.46
C ASP A 333 -33.66 -6.32 5.90
N GLY A 334 -32.95 -5.52 6.73
CA GLY A 334 -32.48 -5.91 8.05
C GLY A 334 -33.53 -5.93 9.18
N SER A 335 -34.85 -5.89 8.86
CA SER A 335 -35.91 -5.86 9.88
C SER A 335 -36.00 -7.13 10.74
N ALA A 336 -35.48 -8.26 10.24
CA ALA A 336 -35.49 -9.56 10.89
C ALA A 336 -34.37 -9.78 11.91
N LEU A 337 -33.29 -8.97 11.86
CA LEU A 337 -32.11 -9.15 12.72
C LEU A 337 -32.37 -8.70 14.17
N ARG A 338 -31.82 -9.47 15.11
CA ARG A 338 -31.74 -9.11 16.54
C ARG A 338 -30.74 -7.94 16.71
N GLN A 339 -30.85 -7.24 17.85
CA GLN A 339 -29.97 -6.09 18.13
C GLN A 339 -28.46 -6.43 18.04
N ARG A 340 -28.05 -7.61 18.50
CA ARG A 340 -26.63 -8.07 18.42
C ARG A 340 -26.15 -8.17 16.99
N GLY A 341 -26.97 -8.73 16.08
CA GLY A 341 -26.62 -8.80 14.65
C GLY A 341 -26.50 -7.42 14.00
N ARG A 342 -27.39 -6.50 14.35
CA ARG A 342 -27.31 -5.10 13.87
C ARG A 342 -26.07 -4.39 14.38
N THR A 343 -25.72 -4.56 15.66
CA THR A 343 -24.50 -4.01 16.26
C THR A 343 -23.24 -4.55 15.55
N PHE A 344 -23.20 -5.86 15.32
CA PHE A 344 -22.11 -6.52 14.60
C PHE A 344 -21.95 -5.94 13.17
N LEU A 345 -23.03 -5.90 12.40
CA LEU A 345 -22.99 -5.32 11.04
C LEU A 345 -22.57 -3.85 11.04
N THR A 346 -23.07 -3.07 11.99
CA THR A 346 -22.67 -1.66 12.12
C THR A 346 -21.17 -1.55 12.36
N PHE A 347 -20.62 -2.36 13.29
CA PHE A 347 -19.18 -2.35 13.59
C PHE A 347 -18.33 -2.71 12.35
N ILE A 348 -18.67 -3.81 11.66
CA ILE A 348 -17.96 -4.25 10.45
C ILE A 348 -18.04 -3.17 9.35
N THR A 349 -19.20 -2.56 9.14
CA THR A 349 -19.38 -1.52 8.12
C THR A 349 -18.53 -0.28 8.41
N PHE A 350 -18.45 0.16 9.67
CA PHE A 350 -17.57 1.26 10.07
C PHE A 350 -16.08 0.91 9.92
N LEU A 351 -15.71 -0.33 10.25
CA LEU A 351 -14.35 -0.84 10.04
C LEU A 351 -13.98 -0.78 8.54
N CYS A 352 -14.81 -1.38 7.69
CA CYS A 352 -14.62 -1.38 6.24
C CYS A 352 -14.54 0.05 5.67
N GLY A 353 -15.47 0.93 6.05
CA GLY A 353 -15.49 2.32 5.61
C GLY A 353 -14.23 3.09 6.03
N SER A 354 -13.74 2.88 7.26
CA SER A 354 -12.52 3.52 7.76
C SER A 354 -11.27 3.04 7.03
N VAL A 355 -11.18 1.72 6.77
CA VAL A 355 -10.05 1.13 6.02
C VAL A 355 -10.03 1.63 4.57
N LEU A 356 -11.19 1.68 3.90
CA LEU A 356 -11.28 2.23 2.52
C LEU A 356 -10.83 3.68 2.45
N VAL A 357 -11.29 4.51 3.36
CA VAL A 357 -10.91 5.93 3.40
C VAL A 357 -9.42 6.08 3.68
N TRP A 358 -8.86 5.26 4.57
CA TRP A 358 -7.42 5.28 4.86
C TRP A 358 -6.59 4.85 3.64
N ILE A 359 -6.97 3.76 2.95
CA ILE A 359 -6.29 3.32 1.72
C ILE A 359 -6.33 4.42 0.64
N ALA A 360 -7.49 5.04 0.44
CA ALA A 360 -7.63 6.12 -0.54
C ALA A 360 -6.77 7.34 -0.20
N TYR A 361 -6.70 7.69 1.08
CA TYR A 361 -5.81 8.75 1.55
C TYR A 361 -4.35 8.41 1.32
N ASP A 362 -3.89 7.24 1.76
CA ASP A 362 -2.49 6.80 1.62
C ASP A 362 -2.06 6.81 0.14
N TYR A 363 -2.92 6.28 -0.73
CA TYR A 363 -2.66 6.30 -2.17
C TYR A 363 -2.58 7.73 -2.74
N SER A 364 -3.38 8.65 -2.23
CA SER A 364 -3.38 10.06 -2.66
C SER A 364 -2.10 10.83 -2.30
N GLN A 365 -1.29 10.31 -1.37
CA GLN A 365 -0.03 10.91 -0.95
C GLN A 365 1.17 10.47 -1.81
N GLN A 366 0.94 9.66 -2.84
CA GLN A 366 2.00 9.09 -3.67
C GLN A 366 2.16 9.87 -4.99
N TYR A 367 3.41 10.04 -5.44
CA TYR A 367 3.70 10.54 -6.78
C TYR A 367 3.32 9.48 -7.81
N SER A 368 2.22 9.72 -8.51
CA SER A 368 1.65 8.75 -9.44
C SER A 368 2.08 9.02 -10.88
N THR A 369 2.48 7.96 -11.58
CA THR A 369 2.60 7.92 -13.04
C THR A 369 1.27 7.48 -13.65
N TRP A 370 1.08 7.68 -14.96
CA TRP A 370 -0.10 7.15 -15.66
C TRP A 370 -0.28 5.64 -15.48
N PHE A 371 0.83 4.91 -15.44
CA PHE A 371 0.82 3.46 -15.20
C PHE A 371 0.35 3.15 -13.76
N SER A 372 0.97 3.78 -12.75
CA SER A 372 0.58 3.56 -11.35
C SER A 372 -0.87 4.00 -11.09
N LEU A 373 -1.33 5.10 -11.71
CA LEU A 373 -2.72 5.53 -11.62
C LEU A 373 -3.69 4.47 -12.17
N THR A 374 -3.38 3.90 -13.34
CA THR A 374 -4.20 2.84 -13.94
C THR A 374 -4.25 1.61 -13.04
N VAL A 375 -3.10 1.17 -12.52
CA VAL A 375 -3.03 0.06 -11.56
C VAL A 375 -3.81 0.38 -10.29
N GLY A 376 -3.68 1.61 -9.77
CA GLY A 376 -4.41 2.07 -8.59
C GLY A 376 -5.92 2.03 -8.76
N VAL A 377 -6.45 2.44 -9.92
CA VAL A 377 -7.88 2.35 -10.22
C VAL A 377 -8.34 0.89 -10.22
N LEU A 378 -7.58 -0.02 -10.85
CA LEU A 378 -7.92 -1.45 -10.86
C LEU A 378 -7.89 -2.04 -9.45
N LEU A 379 -6.89 -1.69 -8.64
CA LEU A 379 -6.82 -2.11 -7.24
C LEU A 379 -7.96 -1.54 -6.40
N ALA A 380 -8.37 -0.29 -6.63
CA ALA A 380 -9.50 0.32 -5.94
C ALA A 380 -10.82 -0.39 -6.27
N LEU A 381 -11.04 -0.74 -7.54
CA LEU A 381 -12.20 -1.54 -7.97
C LEU A 381 -12.17 -2.94 -7.35
N GLY A 382 -11.00 -3.58 -7.32
CA GLY A 382 -10.80 -4.87 -6.65
C GLY A 382 -11.07 -4.79 -5.15
N ALA A 383 -10.54 -3.77 -4.46
CA ALA A 383 -10.80 -3.54 -3.04
C ALA A 383 -12.29 -3.32 -2.76
N LEU A 384 -12.97 -2.52 -3.57
CA LEU A 384 -14.41 -2.32 -3.46
C LEU A 384 -15.16 -3.66 -3.59
N GLY A 385 -14.78 -4.51 -4.55
CA GLY A 385 -15.34 -5.86 -4.72
C GLY A 385 -15.15 -6.72 -3.46
N VAL A 386 -13.94 -6.74 -2.89
CA VAL A 386 -13.64 -7.44 -1.64
C VAL A 386 -14.51 -6.93 -0.49
N PHE A 387 -14.67 -5.61 -0.35
CA PHE A 387 -15.52 -5.05 0.71
C PHE A 387 -17.00 -5.39 0.54
N ILE A 388 -17.51 -5.44 -0.70
CA ILE A 388 -18.88 -5.90 -0.97
C ILE A 388 -19.04 -7.34 -0.53
N VAL A 389 -18.11 -8.22 -0.88
CA VAL A 389 -18.14 -9.63 -0.45
C VAL A 389 -18.09 -9.75 1.07
N LEU A 390 -17.15 -9.05 1.73
CA LEU A 390 -17.04 -9.07 3.20
C LEU A 390 -18.32 -8.61 3.90
N LEU A 391 -18.97 -7.55 3.38
CA LEU A 391 -20.24 -7.07 3.95
C LEU A 391 -21.38 -8.05 3.70
N THR A 392 -21.40 -8.73 2.56
CA THR A 392 -22.38 -9.78 2.26
C THR A 392 -22.21 -10.98 3.20
N GLU A 393 -21.01 -11.49 3.35
CA GLU A 393 -20.67 -12.58 4.27
C GLU A 393 -20.99 -12.22 5.73
N ALA A 394 -20.66 -10.99 6.13
CA ALA A 394 -21.01 -10.50 7.47
C ALA A 394 -22.54 -10.43 7.67
N HIS A 395 -23.29 -10.04 6.62
CA HIS A 395 -24.75 -10.02 6.67
C HIS A 395 -25.31 -11.44 6.77
N GLU A 396 -24.84 -12.39 5.97
CA GLU A 396 -25.25 -13.80 6.04
C GLU A 396 -24.93 -14.42 7.40
N LEU A 397 -23.75 -14.16 7.96
CA LEU A 397 -23.39 -14.58 9.30
C LEU A 397 -24.34 -13.98 10.35
N ALA A 398 -24.64 -12.69 10.23
CA ALA A 398 -25.57 -12.03 11.17
C ALA A 398 -26.98 -12.63 11.08
N GLU A 399 -27.45 -12.99 9.90
CA GLU A 399 -28.72 -13.70 9.71
C GLU A 399 -28.67 -15.12 10.28
N ALA A 400 -27.63 -15.88 10.01
CA ALA A 400 -27.49 -17.24 10.50
C ALA A 400 -27.52 -17.31 12.04
N VAL A 401 -26.85 -16.34 12.72
CA VAL A 401 -26.68 -16.38 14.19
C VAL A 401 -27.75 -15.59 14.94
N TRP A 402 -28.22 -14.45 14.40
CA TRP A 402 -29.04 -13.48 15.15
C TRP A 402 -30.37 -13.12 14.50
N ILE A 403 -30.96 -13.99 13.67
CA ILE A 403 -32.29 -13.75 13.12
C ILE A 403 -33.39 -13.99 14.14
N HIS A 404 -34.46 -13.16 14.13
CA HIS A 404 -35.61 -13.32 15.01
C HIS A 404 -36.62 -14.35 14.52
N LYS A 405 -36.81 -14.38 13.20
CA LYS A 405 -37.70 -15.31 12.53
C LYS A 405 -37.03 -15.75 11.23
N ARG A 406 -36.89 -17.04 11.07
CA ARG A 406 -36.40 -17.57 9.78
C ARG A 406 -37.46 -17.30 8.70
N ARG A 407 -37.15 -16.50 7.71
CA ARG A 407 -38.06 -16.18 6.62
C ARG A 407 -38.39 -17.40 5.74
N ARG A 408 -37.56 -18.43 5.82
CA ARG A 408 -37.66 -19.67 5.05
C ARG A 408 -38.18 -20.83 5.89
N GLU A 409 -38.76 -20.59 7.07
CA GLU A 409 -39.49 -21.61 7.80
C GLU A 409 -40.80 -21.90 7.09
N PHE A 410 -40.90 -23.06 6.47
CA PHE A 410 -42.17 -23.62 6.10
C PHE A 410 -42.90 -23.99 7.41
N LEU A 411 -43.86 -23.16 7.78
CA LEU A 411 -44.78 -23.58 8.82
C LEU A 411 -45.64 -24.70 8.24
N PRO A 412 -45.80 -25.85 8.93
CA PRO A 412 -46.71 -26.87 8.48
C PRO A 412 -48.07 -26.23 8.30
N VAL A 413 -48.54 -26.13 7.09
CA VAL A 413 -49.95 -25.81 6.81
C VAL A 413 -50.70 -27.06 7.24
N GLN A 414 -51.76 -26.90 8.04
CA GLN A 414 -52.66 -28.02 8.23
C GLN A 414 -53.20 -28.41 6.86
N ALA A 415 -52.63 -29.50 6.31
CA ALA A 415 -53.10 -30.01 5.05
C ALA A 415 -54.55 -30.41 5.20
N ASP A 416 -55.39 -30.03 4.25
CA ASP A 416 -56.68 -30.65 4.07
C ASP A 416 -56.43 -32.15 3.93
N SER A 417 -56.81 -32.92 4.93
CA SER A 417 -56.56 -34.37 4.99
C SER A 417 -57.18 -35.13 3.83
N ALA A 418 -58.04 -34.48 3.03
CA ALA A 418 -58.69 -35.02 1.84
C ALA A 418 -57.86 -34.80 0.56
N TYR A 419 -56.95 -33.80 0.52
CA TYR A 419 -56.13 -33.51 -0.66
C TYR A 419 -54.87 -34.34 -0.62
N ARG A 420 -54.77 -35.32 -1.51
CA ARG A 420 -53.60 -36.22 -1.65
C ARG A 420 -53.22 -36.31 -3.15
N PRO A 421 -52.47 -35.31 -3.64
CA PRO A 421 -52.08 -35.26 -5.04
C PRO A 421 -51.16 -36.43 -5.39
N LYS A 422 -51.35 -36.99 -6.58
CA LYS A 422 -50.45 -38.02 -7.08
C LYS A 422 -49.06 -37.47 -7.31
N VAL A 423 -48.04 -38.17 -6.79
CA VAL A 423 -46.63 -37.81 -6.90
C VAL A 423 -45.91 -38.76 -7.85
N SER A 424 -45.24 -38.22 -8.86
CA SER A 424 -44.32 -39.02 -9.68
C SER A 424 -42.88 -38.75 -9.21
N VAL A 425 -42.21 -39.77 -8.68
CA VAL A 425 -40.84 -39.69 -8.17
C VAL A 425 -39.90 -40.13 -9.29
N HIS A 426 -39.03 -39.25 -9.71
CA HIS A 426 -38.03 -39.54 -10.75
C HIS A 426 -36.65 -39.78 -10.11
N VAL A 427 -36.06 -40.95 -10.39
CA VAL A 427 -34.76 -41.41 -9.89
C VAL A 427 -33.80 -41.61 -11.04
N PRO A 428 -33.00 -40.62 -11.39
CA PRO A 428 -31.96 -40.77 -12.42
C PRO A 428 -30.72 -41.47 -11.86
N CYS A 429 -30.18 -42.46 -12.59
CA CYS A 429 -28.98 -43.18 -12.21
C CYS A 429 -28.01 -43.21 -13.38
N TYR A 430 -26.73 -43.26 -13.10
CA TYR A 430 -25.66 -43.47 -14.09
C TYR A 430 -24.49 -44.19 -13.46
N ASN A 431 -24.30 -45.45 -13.84
CA ASN A 431 -23.18 -46.28 -13.38
C ASN A 431 -23.01 -46.34 -11.85
N GLU A 432 -24.14 -46.30 -11.13
CA GLU A 432 -24.18 -46.33 -9.67
C GLU A 432 -24.12 -47.76 -9.15
N PRO A 433 -23.51 -47.99 -7.96
CA PRO A 433 -23.53 -49.32 -7.32
C PRO A 433 -24.97 -49.82 -7.10
N PRO A 434 -25.33 -51.02 -7.63
CA PRO A 434 -26.71 -51.48 -7.58
C PRO A 434 -27.28 -51.56 -6.16
N GLU A 435 -26.48 -51.95 -5.17
CA GLU A 435 -26.92 -52.10 -3.79
C GLU A 435 -27.28 -50.77 -3.15
N MET A 436 -26.61 -49.66 -3.53
CA MET A 436 -26.94 -48.33 -3.05
C MET A 436 -28.27 -47.86 -3.64
N VAL A 437 -28.46 -47.97 -4.92
CA VAL A 437 -29.72 -47.59 -5.59
C VAL A 437 -30.89 -48.44 -5.07
N LYS A 438 -30.71 -49.74 -4.83
CA LYS A 438 -31.73 -50.59 -4.23
C LYS A 438 -32.16 -50.10 -2.85
N GLN A 439 -31.23 -49.66 -2.01
CA GLN A 439 -31.57 -49.07 -0.69
C GLN A 439 -32.45 -47.84 -0.84
N THR A 440 -32.16 -46.98 -1.79
CA THR A 440 -32.99 -45.79 -2.09
C THR A 440 -34.39 -46.19 -2.58
N LEU A 441 -34.48 -47.20 -3.46
CA LEU A 441 -35.76 -47.71 -3.95
C LEU A 441 -36.56 -48.39 -2.86
N ASP A 442 -35.95 -49.15 -1.93
CA ASP A 442 -36.57 -49.74 -0.78
C ASP A 442 -37.13 -48.69 0.19
N ALA A 443 -36.36 -47.57 0.39
CA ALA A 443 -36.81 -46.43 1.18
C ALA A 443 -38.03 -45.75 0.54
N LEU A 444 -38.03 -45.58 -0.79
CA LEU A 444 -39.20 -45.07 -1.52
C LEU A 444 -40.40 -46.01 -1.44
N ALA A 445 -40.19 -47.33 -1.47
CA ALA A 445 -41.26 -48.30 -1.30
C ALA A 445 -41.89 -48.30 0.09
N ALA A 446 -41.13 -47.88 1.10
CA ALA A 446 -41.58 -47.74 2.50
C ALA A 446 -42.30 -46.40 2.78
N LEU A 447 -42.47 -45.51 1.82
CA LEU A 447 -43.17 -44.24 2.01
C LEU A 447 -44.62 -44.45 2.43
N ASP A 448 -45.02 -43.80 3.52
CA ASP A 448 -46.40 -43.75 3.98
C ASP A 448 -47.21 -42.68 3.19
N TYR A 449 -47.33 -42.91 1.86
CA TYR A 449 -48.12 -42.06 0.96
C TYR A 449 -48.92 -42.94 -0.02
N PRO A 450 -50.22 -42.72 -0.18
CA PRO A 450 -51.09 -43.69 -0.90
C PRO A 450 -50.94 -43.64 -2.42
N ASP A 451 -50.73 -42.48 -3.03
CA ASP A 451 -50.81 -42.30 -4.46
C ASP A 451 -49.53 -41.73 -5.05
N TYR A 452 -48.60 -42.59 -5.44
CA TYR A 452 -47.35 -42.24 -6.10
C TYR A 452 -46.89 -43.31 -7.06
N GLU A 453 -46.07 -42.91 -8.00
CA GLU A 453 -45.26 -43.79 -8.84
C GLU A 453 -43.76 -43.43 -8.72
N VAL A 454 -42.89 -44.38 -9.05
CA VAL A 454 -41.43 -44.21 -9.07
C VAL A 454 -40.93 -44.57 -10.46
N LEU A 455 -40.36 -43.57 -11.15
CA LEU A 455 -39.75 -43.75 -12.45
C LEU A 455 -38.23 -43.75 -12.32
N VAL A 456 -37.61 -44.91 -12.48
CA VAL A 456 -36.15 -45.08 -12.38
C VAL A 456 -35.58 -45.09 -13.78
N ILE A 457 -34.61 -44.25 -14.05
CA ILE A 457 -33.91 -44.23 -15.35
C ILE A 457 -32.42 -44.40 -15.13
N ASP A 458 -31.88 -45.47 -15.68
CA ASP A 458 -30.46 -45.63 -15.87
C ASP A 458 -30.06 -45.13 -17.28
N ASN A 459 -29.19 -44.14 -17.33
CA ASN A 459 -28.77 -43.55 -18.59
C ASN A 459 -27.30 -43.82 -18.91
N ASN A 460 -27.04 -44.39 -20.09
CA ASN A 460 -25.70 -44.64 -20.64
C ASN A 460 -24.80 -45.63 -19.87
N THR A 461 -25.28 -46.32 -18.87
CA THR A 461 -24.51 -47.40 -18.22
C THR A 461 -24.31 -48.54 -19.20
N LYS A 462 -23.05 -48.92 -19.45
CA LYS A 462 -22.69 -49.94 -20.44
C LYS A 462 -22.72 -51.37 -19.90
N ASP A 463 -22.42 -51.50 -18.60
CA ASP A 463 -22.32 -52.80 -17.94
C ASP A 463 -23.69 -53.30 -17.48
N PRO A 464 -24.19 -54.41 -18.07
CA PRO A 464 -25.46 -55.00 -17.62
C PRO A 464 -25.46 -55.42 -16.15
N ALA A 465 -24.30 -55.80 -15.62
CA ALA A 465 -24.19 -56.16 -14.20
C ALA A 465 -24.54 -55.04 -13.23
N VAL A 466 -24.55 -53.78 -13.70
CA VAL A 466 -24.91 -52.59 -12.89
C VAL A 466 -26.39 -52.29 -12.99
N TRP A 467 -26.99 -52.27 -14.21
CA TRP A 467 -28.38 -51.83 -14.37
C TRP A 467 -29.43 -52.97 -14.36
N GLU A 468 -29.07 -54.17 -14.80
CA GLU A 468 -30.04 -55.34 -14.78
C GLU A 468 -30.53 -55.66 -13.39
N PRO A 469 -29.67 -55.65 -12.31
CA PRO A 469 -30.14 -55.86 -10.95
C PRO A 469 -31.13 -54.81 -10.48
N LEU A 470 -31.05 -53.55 -10.97
CA LEU A 470 -32.00 -52.51 -10.65
C LEU A 470 -33.34 -52.70 -11.31
N LYS A 471 -33.34 -53.14 -12.59
CA LYS A 471 -34.54 -53.50 -13.31
C LYS A 471 -35.29 -54.62 -12.59
N ALA A 472 -34.60 -55.70 -12.25
CA ALA A 472 -35.18 -56.84 -11.51
C ALA A 472 -35.71 -56.42 -10.14
N HIS A 473 -35.03 -55.46 -9.47
CA HIS A 473 -35.48 -54.93 -8.19
C HIS A 473 -36.74 -54.08 -8.31
N CYS A 474 -36.86 -53.24 -9.30
CA CYS A 474 -38.08 -52.47 -9.59
C CYS A 474 -39.27 -53.42 -9.88
N GLU A 475 -39.08 -54.45 -10.68
CA GLU A 475 -40.09 -55.46 -10.97
C GLU A 475 -40.59 -56.16 -9.68
N LYS A 476 -39.68 -56.45 -8.75
CA LYS A 476 -40.01 -57.04 -7.43
C LYS A 476 -40.78 -56.09 -6.54
N LEU A 477 -40.51 -54.80 -6.60
CA LEU A 477 -41.20 -53.76 -5.80
C LEU A 477 -42.64 -53.49 -6.29
N GLY A 478 -43.00 -53.93 -7.51
CA GLY A 478 -44.35 -53.90 -8.00
C GLY A 478 -44.66 -52.76 -8.98
N GLU A 479 -45.92 -52.66 -9.39
CA GLU A 479 -46.37 -51.79 -10.52
C GLU A 479 -46.12 -50.28 -10.33
N ARG A 480 -45.90 -49.86 -9.11
CA ARG A 480 -45.55 -48.44 -8.84
C ARG A 480 -44.15 -48.08 -9.32
N PHE A 481 -43.24 -49.05 -9.50
CA PHE A 481 -41.86 -48.87 -9.88
C PHE A 481 -41.67 -49.22 -11.34
N LYS A 482 -41.30 -48.24 -12.18
CA LYS A 482 -41.04 -48.42 -13.60
C LYS A 482 -39.56 -48.15 -13.87
N PHE A 483 -38.90 -49.08 -14.55
CA PHE A 483 -37.48 -48.98 -14.86
C PHE A 483 -37.27 -48.72 -16.36
N PHE A 484 -36.38 -47.78 -16.67
CA PHE A 484 -35.95 -47.43 -18.01
C PHE A 484 -34.44 -47.54 -18.10
N HIS A 485 -33.94 -48.21 -19.15
CA HIS A 485 -32.50 -48.15 -19.50
C HIS A 485 -32.39 -47.55 -20.89
N VAL A 486 -31.67 -46.42 -21.02
CA VAL A 486 -31.57 -45.65 -22.26
C VAL A 486 -30.09 -45.32 -22.56
N ALA A 487 -29.59 -45.89 -23.64
CA ALA A 487 -28.25 -45.64 -24.15
C ALA A 487 -28.23 -45.72 -25.71
N PRO A 488 -27.73 -44.71 -26.44
CA PRO A 488 -27.19 -43.44 -25.91
C PRO A 488 -28.29 -42.44 -25.54
N LEU A 489 -28.05 -41.63 -24.48
CA LEU A 489 -28.88 -40.54 -24.09
C LEU A 489 -28.03 -39.29 -23.86
N ALA A 490 -28.32 -38.20 -24.59
CA ALA A 490 -27.63 -36.92 -24.44
C ALA A 490 -28.19 -36.12 -23.26
N GLY A 491 -27.36 -35.23 -22.66
CA GLY A 491 -27.80 -34.26 -21.67
C GLY A 491 -27.69 -34.72 -20.21
N PHE A 492 -26.95 -35.81 -19.96
CA PHE A 492 -26.66 -36.30 -18.59
C PHE A 492 -27.96 -36.44 -17.74
N LYS A 493 -27.91 -36.04 -16.46
CA LYS A 493 -29.05 -36.06 -15.55
C LYS A 493 -30.26 -35.29 -16.09
N GLY A 494 -30.03 -34.10 -16.69
CA GLY A 494 -31.09 -33.31 -17.32
C GLY A 494 -31.77 -34.02 -18.48
N GLY A 495 -30.99 -34.72 -19.31
CA GLY A 495 -31.49 -35.58 -20.40
C GLY A 495 -32.34 -36.72 -19.88
N ALA A 496 -31.87 -37.39 -18.83
CA ALA A 496 -32.59 -38.49 -18.18
C ALA A 496 -33.94 -38.04 -17.60
N LEU A 497 -33.96 -36.92 -16.91
CA LEU A 497 -35.20 -36.32 -16.37
C LEU A 497 -36.16 -35.90 -17.47
N ASN A 498 -35.67 -35.27 -18.55
CA ASN A 498 -36.51 -34.95 -19.72
C ASN A 498 -37.09 -36.16 -20.40
N TYR A 499 -36.35 -37.28 -20.43
CA TYR A 499 -36.86 -38.55 -20.96
C TYR A 499 -38.01 -39.09 -20.12
N LEU A 500 -37.99 -38.93 -18.81
CA LEU A 500 -39.05 -39.39 -17.89
C LEU A 500 -40.33 -38.56 -17.98
N LEU A 501 -40.24 -37.26 -18.33
CA LEU A 501 -41.43 -36.37 -18.36
C LEU A 501 -42.61 -36.94 -19.17
N PRO A 502 -42.44 -37.46 -20.41
CA PRO A 502 -43.57 -38.04 -21.14
C PRO A 502 -44.06 -39.41 -20.61
N HIS A 503 -43.28 -40.04 -19.74
CA HIS A 503 -43.64 -41.31 -19.07
C HIS A 503 -44.27 -41.10 -17.71
N THR A 504 -44.28 -39.87 -17.19
CA THR A 504 -44.97 -39.45 -15.96
C THR A 504 -46.49 -39.68 -16.10
N ALA A 505 -47.09 -40.20 -15.06
CA ALA A 505 -48.57 -40.42 -15.03
C ALA A 505 -49.29 -39.11 -15.32
N LYS A 506 -50.28 -39.14 -16.18
CA LYS A 506 -51.02 -37.95 -16.63
C LYS A 506 -51.78 -37.26 -15.50
N ASP A 507 -52.10 -37.99 -14.47
CA ASP A 507 -52.76 -37.54 -13.25
C ASP A 507 -51.82 -37.18 -12.11
N ALA A 508 -50.48 -37.21 -12.36
CA ALA A 508 -49.50 -36.73 -11.40
C ALA A 508 -49.52 -35.17 -11.36
N GLU A 509 -49.73 -34.66 -10.16
CA GLU A 509 -49.74 -33.21 -9.90
C GLU A 509 -48.38 -32.70 -9.39
N VAL A 510 -47.56 -33.58 -8.87
CA VAL A 510 -46.22 -33.26 -8.30
C VAL A 510 -45.19 -34.18 -8.88
N ILE A 511 -44.06 -33.61 -9.31
CA ILE A 511 -42.87 -34.37 -9.68
C ILE A 511 -41.81 -34.15 -8.60
N ALA A 512 -41.33 -35.22 -8.01
CA ALA A 512 -40.21 -35.22 -7.09
C ALA A 512 -38.99 -35.83 -7.80
N VAL A 513 -37.83 -35.18 -7.66
CA VAL A 513 -36.57 -35.75 -8.16
C VAL A 513 -35.72 -36.13 -6.97
N ILE A 514 -35.29 -37.39 -6.95
CA ILE A 514 -34.46 -37.93 -5.86
C ILE A 514 -33.19 -38.51 -6.49
N ASP A 515 -32.07 -38.15 -5.94
CA ASP A 515 -30.79 -38.73 -6.32
C ASP A 515 -30.69 -40.19 -5.88
N SER A 516 -29.92 -41.00 -6.56
CA SER A 516 -29.79 -42.43 -6.30
C SER A 516 -28.91 -42.75 -5.08
N ASP A 517 -28.18 -41.74 -4.57
CA ASP A 517 -27.25 -41.80 -3.44
C ASP A 517 -27.79 -41.13 -2.17
#